data_ed7b10f28d825971e13369ae1fff83a7
#
_entry.id   ed7b10f28d825971e13369ae1fff83a7
#
_cell.length_a   1.000
_cell.length_b   1.000
_cell.length_c   1.000
_cell.angle_alpha   90.00
_cell.angle_beta   90.00
_cell.angle_gamma   90.00
#
_symmetry.space_group_name_H-M   'P 1'
#
loop_
_entity.id
_entity.type
_entity.pdbx_description
1 polymer ?
#
loop_
_entity_poly.entity_id
_entity_poly.type
_entity_poly.pdbx_seq_one_letter_code
_entity_poly.pdbx_strand_id
1 'polypeptide(L)'
;TWYVLWYIDKKNDYHYIGNVKLMHEDGDAYEYLDGQFKSLDESFCSVGLDTDYYYNLMKLFNEADVVDILTSLRDCSIDKLVYDKFKDTDCFKNSLLRDISTEQALREGSNIVKMKDPSEAYFFEYTYIPNEDSEIYTTFNCHLEYPCKFYKRAFALIGENGVGKTHMLTGLVRDLVFQNKERFNKIPLLQRCFIICSSR
;
A
#
# COMPACT_ATOMS: atom_id res chain seq x y z
N THR A 1 0.73 20.03 9.51
CA THR A 1 -0.68 20.18 9.10
C THR A 1 -1.04 19.16 8.02
N TRP A 2 -2.33 18.78 7.92
CA TRP A 2 -2.85 17.94 6.84
C TRP A 2 -3.89 18.70 6.02
N TYR A 3 -3.98 18.35 4.73
CA TYR A 3 -4.85 18.97 3.74
C TYR A 3 -5.64 17.89 3.00
N VAL A 4 -6.79 18.26 2.46
CA VAL A 4 -7.58 17.38 1.60
C VAL A 4 -7.25 17.71 0.15
N LEU A 5 -6.79 16.74 -0.61
CA LEU A 5 -6.50 16.90 -2.03
C LEU A 5 -7.73 16.51 -2.87
N TRP A 6 -8.12 17.41 -3.77
CA TRP A 6 -9.17 17.22 -4.75
C TRP A 6 -8.63 17.46 -6.14
N TYR A 7 -9.08 16.67 -7.09
CA TYR A 7 -8.90 16.94 -8.51
C TYR A 7 -10.18 17.53 -9.08
N ILE A 8 -10.07 18.64 -9.81
CA ILE A 8 -11.17 19.27 -10.54
C ILE A 8 -10.94 19.03 -12.02
N ASP A 9 -11.83 18.30 -12.66
CA ASP A 9 -11.70 17.97 -14.07
C ASP A 9 -12.18 19.10 -15.00
N LYS A 10 -12.04 18.90 -16.32
CA LYS A 10 -12.43 19.89 -17.34
C LYS A 10 -13.94 20.19 -17.36
N LYS A 11 -14.77 19.35 -16.76
CA LYS A 11 -16.21 19.55 -16.62
C LYS A 11 -16.58 20.25 -15.32
N ASN A 12 -15.59 20.58 -14.52
CA ASN A 12 -15.71 21.15 -13.18
C ASN A 12 -16.27 20.18 -12.14
N ASP A 13 -16.11 18.85 -12.38
CA ASP A 13 -16.46 17.82 -11.42
C ASP A 13 -15.31 17.61 -10.43
N TYR A 14 -15.66 17.43 -9.14
CA TYR A 14 -14.71 17.29 -8.04
C TYR A 14 -14.47 15.81 -7.73
N HIS A 15 -13.23 15.38 -7.81
CA HIS A 15 -12.81 14.02 -7.49
C HIS A 15 -11.96 14.02 -6.22
N TYR A 16 -12.44 13.36 -5.18
CA TYR A 16 -11.71 13.22 -3.93
C TYR A 16 -10.50 12.28 -4.13
N ILE A 17 -9.31 12.76 -3.80
CA ILE A 17 -8.08 11.97 -3.86
C ILE A 17 -7.73 11.40 -2.49
N GLY A 18 -7.69 12.24 -1.47
CA GLY A 18 -7.33 11.81 -0.13
C GLY A 18 -6.75 12.94 0.71
N ASN A 19 -6.27 12.56 1.88
CA ASN A 19 -5.58 13.49 2.75
C ASN A 19 -4.07 13.40 2.55
N VAL A 20 -3.41 14.55 2.53
CA VAL A 20 -1.97 14.68 2.42
C VAL A 20 -1.43 15.52 3.59
N LYS A 21 -0.37 15.07 4.20
CA LYS A 21 0.36 15.85 5.20
C LYS A 21 1.43 16.67 4.50
N LEU A 22 1.49 17.95 4.84
CA LEU A 22 2.53 18.89 4.41
C LEU A 22 3.34 19.35 5.61
N MET A 23 4.63 19.48 5.40
CA MET A 23 5.59 20.03 6.38
C MET A 23 6.48 21.06 5.68
N HIS A 24 6.81 22.10 6.39
CA HIS A 24 7.85 23.07 6.03
C HIS A 24 9.03 22.95 6.99
N GLU A 25 10.26 23.21 6.53
CA GLU A 25 11.47 23.03 7.35
C GLU A 25 11.50 23.93 8.58
N ASP A 26 10.93 25.14 8.49
CA ASP A 26 10.95 26.14 9.57
C ASP A 26 9.70 26.10 10.48
N GLY A 27 8.67 25.29 10.17
CA GLY A 27 7.47 25.25 11.00
C GLY A 27 6.25 24.62 10.38
N ASP A 28 5.08 25.15 10.70
CA ASP A 28 3.82 24.64 10.15
C ASP A 28 3.65 25.08 8.70
N ALA A 29 3.45 24.12 7.80
CA ALA A 29 3.26 24.38 6.37
C ALA A 29 2.15 25.41 6.08
N TYR A 30 1.17 25.55 6.96
CA TYR A 30 0.10 26.54 6.82
C TYR A 30 0.62 28.00 6.78
N GLU A 31 1.68 28.30 7.50
CA GLU A 31 2.24 29.66 7.58
C GLU A 31 2.99 30.07 6.30
N TYR A 32 3.45 29.10 5.52
CA TYR A 32 4.31 29.29 4.36
C TYR A 32 3.62 29.00 3.02
N LEU A 33 2.40 28.41 3.06
CA LEU A 33 1.62 28.08 1.87
C LEU A 33 0.76 29.27 1.48
N ASP A 34 1.05 29.88 0.34
CA ASP A 34 0.26 31.01 -0.17
C ASP A 34 -0.29 30.73 -1.57
N GLY A 35 -1.61 30.93 -1.70
CA GLY A 35 -2.32 31.02 -2.97
C GLY A 35 -2.16 29.83 -3.92
N GLN A 36 -1.84 30.10 -5.18
CA GLN A 36 -1.68 29.12 -6.24
C GLN A 36 -0.21 28.83 -6.51
N PHE A 37 0.17 27.58 -6.60
CA PHE A 37 1.51 27.15 -6.95
C PHE A 37 1.47 26.01 -7.98
N LYS A 38 2.54 25.86 -8.77
CA LYS A 38 2.73 24.72 -9.67
C LYS A 38 3.44 23.57 -9.00
N SER A 39 4.36 23.87 -8.11
CA SER A 39 5.08 22.92 -7.27
C SER A 39 5.48 23.59 -5.97
N LEU A 40 5.57 22.78 -4.92
CA LEU A 40 6.15 23.21 -3.65
C LEU A 40 7.66 23.42 -3.82
N ASP A 41 8.22 24.41 -3.14
CA ASP A 41 9.65 24.65 -3.15
C ASP A 41 10.42 23.63 -2.27
N GLU A 42 11.75 23.77 -2.23
CA GLU A 42 12.63 22.81 -1.56
C GLU A 42 12.51 22.78 -0.03
N SER A 43 11.85 23.76 0.57
CA SER A 43 11.62 23.84 2.02
C SER A 43 10.44 22.97 2.48
N PHE A 44 9.66 22.46 1.53
CA PHE A 44 8.52 21.60 1.82
C PHE A 44 8.81 20.13 1.59
N CYS A 45 8.07 19.30 2.32
CA CYS A 45 7.86 17.89 1.98
C CYS A 45 6.42 17.47 2.26
N SER A 46 5.99 16.39 1.63
CA SER A 46 4.67 15.83 1.82
C SER A 46 4.68 14.30 1.92
N VAL A 47 3.56 13.75 2.39
CA VAL A 47 3.25 12.32 2.33
C VAL A 47 1.75 12.12 2.43
N GLY A 48 1.19 11.13 1.73
CA GLY A 48 -0.20 10.74 1.90
C GLY A 48 -0.51 10.32 3.34
N LEU A 49 -1.68 10.67 3.87
CA LEU A 49 -2.09 10.27 5.22
C LEU A 49 -2.26 8.74 5.35
N ASP A 50 -2.65 8.11 4.24
CA ASP A 50 -2.81 6.67 4.10
C ASP A 50 -2.54 6.22 2.66
N THR A 51 -2.56 4.93 2.42
CA THR A 51 -2.32 4.34 1.08
C THR A 51 -3.44 4.64 0.09
N ASP A 52 -4.66 4.94 0.54
CA ASP A 52 -5.80 5.23 -0.34
C ASP A 52 -5.56 6.49 -1.18
N TYR A 53 -4.78 7.44 -0.65
CA TYR A 53 -4.32 8.63 -1.36
C TYR A 53 -3.60 8.27 -2.69
N TYR A 54 -2.63 7.35 -2.65
CA TYR A 54 -1.89 6.92 -3.85
C TYR A 54 -2.75 6.09 -4.79
N TYR A 55 -3.57 5.21 -4.25
CA TYR A 55 -4.48 4.41 -5.08
C TYR A 55 -5.54 5.25 -5.78
N ASN A 56 -6.06 6.30 -5.15
CA ASN A 56 -7.03 7.19 -5.78
C ASN A 56 -6.38 8.03 -6.89
N LEU A 57 -5.11 8.45 -6.74
CA LEU A 57 -4.35 9.06 -7.83
C LEU A 57 -4.22 8.09 -9.01
N MET A 58 -3.82 6.84 -8.76
CA MET A 58 -3.66 5.83 -9.80
C MET A 58 -4.96 5.44 -10.52
N LYS A 59 -6.12 5.66 -9.90
CA LYS A 59 -7.43 5.46 -10.56
C LYS A 59 -7.80 6.58 -11.53
N LEU A 60 -7.34 7.78 -11.27
CA LEU A 60 -7.69 9.00 -12.02
C LEU A 60 -6.67 9.33 -13.09
N PHE A 61 -5.42 8.95 -12.92
CA PHE A 61 -4.29 9.36 -13.74
C PHE A 61 -3.42 8.15 -14.11
N ASN A 62 -2.67 8.28 -15.20
CA ASN A 62 -1.61 7.32 -15.52
C ASN A 62 -0.39 7.50 -14.61
N GLU A 63 0.53 6.53 -14.61
CA GLU A 63 1.73 6.53 -13.76
C GLU A 63 2.58 7.81 -13.91
N ALA A 64 2.79 8.27 -15.15
CA ALA A 64 3.61 9.47 -15.40
C ALA A 64 2.99 10.72 -14.78
N ASP A 65 1.69 10.93 -14.99
CA ASP A 65 0.97 12.07 -14.41
C ASP A 65 0.97 12.01 -12.87
N VAL A 66 0.82 10.80 -12.29
CA VAL A 66 0.89 10.61 -10.82
C VAL A 66 2.27 10.95 -10.28
N VAL A 67 3.33 10.51 -10.95
CA VAL A 67 4.71 10.85 -10.57
C VAL A 67 4.92 12.36 -10.63
N ASP A 68 4.43 13.04 -11.68
CA ASP A 68 4.54 14.49 -11.82
C ASP A 68 3.78 15.25 -10.71
N ILE A 69 2.56 14.80 -10.37
CA ILE A 69 1.77 15.37 -9.28
C ILE A 69 2.51 15.21 -7.94
N LEU A 70 2.96 14.01 -7.63
CA LEU A 70 3.64 13.70 -6.37
C LEU A 70 5.01 14.40 -6.27
N THR A 71 5.74 14.52 -7.38
CA THR A 71 6.99 15.30 -7.44
C THR A 71 6.72 16.77 -7.20
N SER A 72 5.66 17.33 -7.80
CA SER A 72 5.26 18.73 -7.60
C SER A 72 4.84 19.01 -6.15
N LEU A 73 4.29 18.01 -5.45
CA LEU A 73 3.97 18.06 -4.04
C LEU A 73 5.15 17.67 -3.12
N ARG A 74 6.31 17.33 -3.68
CA ARG A 74 7.51 16.89 -2.95
C ARG A 74 7.24 15.72 -2.01
N ASP A 75 6.59 14.70 -2.56
CA ASP A 75 6.18 13.53 -1.79
C ASP A 75 7.38 12.62 -1.45
N CYS A 76 7.57 12.40 -0.15
CA CYS A 76 8.69 11.60 0.39
C CYS A 76 8.62 10.11 0.03
N SER A 77 7.46 9.60 -0.38
CA SER A 77 7.33 8.18 -0.74
C SER A 77 7.95 7.85 -2.09
N ILE A 78 8.00 8.85 -3.01
CA ILE A 78 8.53 8.67 -4.36
C ILE A 78 9.87 9.35 -4.58
N ASP A 79 10.14 10.47 -3.89
CA ASP A 79 11.39 11.22 -3.99
C ASP A 79 12.30 10.95 -2.79
N LYS A 80 13.33 10.12 -3.04
CA LYS A 80 14.32 9.78 -2.01
C LYS A 80 15.14 10.97 -1.54
N LEU A 81 15.41 11.96 -2.40
CA LEU A 81 16.20 13.14 -2.02
C LEU A 81 15.40 14.01 -1.05
N VAL A 82 14.09 14.17 -1.29
CA VAL A 82 13.19 14.85 -0.37
C VAL A 82 13.13 14.10 0.96
N TYR A 83 12.93 12.78 0.93
CA TYR A 83 12.91 11.95 2.14
C TYR A 83 14.22 12.07 2.92
N ASP A 84 15.38 11.94 2.27
CA ASP A 84 16.69 11.99 2.92
C ASP A 84 16.99 13.37 3.53
N LYS A 85 16.45 14.47 2.96
CA LYS A 85 16.56 15.81 3.52
C LYS A 85 15.81 15.95 4.85
N PHE A 86 14.61 15.37 4.95
CA PHE A 86 13.69 15.64 6.07
C PHE A 86 13.63 14.54 7.14
N LYS A 87 13.98 13.29 6.82
CA LYS A 87 13.77 12.10 7.68
C LYS A 87 14.35 12.20 9.10
N ASP A 88 15.41 12.98 9.29
CA ASP A 88 16.10 13.10 10.57
C ASP A 88 15.61 14.28 11.43
N THR A 89 14.76 15.13 10.88
CA THR A 89 14.19 16.27 11.62
C THR A 89 13.14 15.81 12.64
N ASP A 90 13.08 16.50 13.78
CA ASP A 90 12.11 16.20 14.84
C ASP A 90 10.67 16.39 14.35
N CYS A 91 10.43 17.37 13.50
CA CYS A 91 9.12 17.64 12.92
C CYS A 91 8.65 16.48 12.02
N PHE A 92 9.54 15.91 11.21
CA PHE A 92 9.24 14.75 10.38
C PHE A 92 8.84 13.54 11.21
N LYS A 93 9.62 13.21 12.24
CA LYS A 93 9.39 12.04 13.09
C LYS A 93 8.14 12.18 13.98
N ASN A 94 7.97 13.35 14.61
CA ASN A 94 6.96 13.54 15.66
C ASN A 94 5.64 14.13 15.13
N SER A 95 5.64 14.75 13.97
CA SER A 95 4.45 15.38 13.39
C SER A 95 4.01 14.69 12.09
N LEU A 96 4.90 14.55 11.11
CA LEU A 96 4.54 13.96 9.82
C LEU A 96 4.24 12.47 9.95
N LEU A 97 5.11 11.69 10.58
CA LEU A 97 4.99 10.23 10.75
C LEU A 97 4.32 9.80 12.07
N ARG A 98 3.56 10.67 12.69
CA ARG A 98 2.89 10.37 13.96
C ARG A 98 1.92 9.19 13.88
N ASP A 99 1.29 8.98 12.72
CA ASP A 99 0.26 7.96 12.53
C ASP A 99 0.82 6.75 11.77
N ILE A 100 0.47 5.55 12.21
CA ILE A 100 0.89 4.27 11.59
C ILE A 100 0.47 4.22 10.11
N SER A 101 -0.71 4.78 9.76
CA SER A 101 -1.17 4.86 8.37
C SER A 101 -0.25 5.68 7.48
N THR A 102 0.29 6.79 8.01
CA THR A 102 1.24 7.66 7.29
C THR A 102 2.60 6.98 7.11
N GLU A 103 3.09 6.25 8.12
CA GLU A 103 4.30 5.44 7.98
C GLU A 103 4.13 4.36 6.90
N GLN A 104 2.97 3.71 6.87
CA GLN A 104 2.65 2.73 5.84
C GLN A 104 2.57 3.40 4.46
N ALA A 105 1.90 4.54 4.34
CA ALA A 105 1.79 5.33 3.12
C ALA A 105 3.16 5.73 2.57
N LEU A 106 4.06 6.23 3.41
CA LEU A 106 5.43 6.55 3.06
C LEU A 106 6.19 5.34 2.49
N ARG A 107 6.06 4.19 3.14
CA ARG A 107 6.77 2.97 2.74
C ARG A 107 6.21 2.34 1.47
N GLU A 108 4.89 2.38 1.27
CA GLU A 108 4.21 1.67 0.19
C GLU A 108 3.90 2.56 -1.02
N GLY A 109 3.88 3.89 -0.87
CA GLY A 109 3.46 4.83 -1.90
C GLY A 109 4.18 4.64 -3.23
N SER A 110 5.52 4.55 -3.22
CA SER A 110 6.31 4.29 -4.43
C SER A 110 5.96 2.96 -5.12
N ASN A 111 5.67 1.93 -4.34
CA ASN A 111 5.30 0.63 -4.90
C ASN A 111 3.91 0.68 -5.54
N ILE A 112 2.96 1.36 -4.89
CA ILE A 112 1.61 1.55 -5.41
C ILE A 112 1.63 2.30 -6.75
N VAL A 113 2.41 3.37 -6.85
CA VAL A 113 2.52 4.19 -8.07
C VAL A 113 3.16 3.40 -9.22
N LYS A 114 4.15 2.56 -8.95
CA LYS A 114 4.83 1.74 -9.96
C LYS A 114 4.06 0.48 -10.36
N MET A 115 2.99 0.14 -9.65
CA MET A 115 2.15 -1.00 -9.99
C MET A 115 1.22 -0.64 -11.15
N LYS A 116 1.31 -1.39 -12.26
CA LYS A 116 0.40 -1.22 -13.41
C LYS A 116 -1.05 -1.56 -13.08
N ASP A 117 -1.29 -2.42 -12.10
CA ASP A 117 -2.59 -2.78 -11.56
C ASP A 117 -2.48 -3.08 -10.06
N PRO A 118 -2.98 -2.18 -9.19
CA PRO A 118 -2.99 -2.40 -7.76
C PRO A 118 -3.74 -3.66 -7.32
N SER A 119 -4.72 -4.12 -8.10
CA SER A 119 -5.48 -5.34 -7.80
C SER A 119 -4.64 -6.60 -7.99
N GLU A 120 -3.66 -6.57 -8.91
CA GLU A 120 -2.77 -7.71 -9.15
C GLU A 120 -1.83 -8.01 -7.97
N ALA A 121 -1.56 -7.05 -7.09
CA ALA A 121 -0.66 -7.25 -5.95
C ALA A 121 -1.23 -8.25 -4.93
N TYR A 122 -2.54 -8.35 -4.89
CA TYR A 122 -3.27 -9.16 -3.91
C TYR A 122 -3.99 -10.35 -4.53
N PHE A 123 -3.74 -10.64 -5.80
CA PHE A 123 -4.25 -11.82 -6.46
C PHE A 123 -3.19 -12.89 -6.53
N PHE A 124 -3.48 -14.06 -5.97
CA PHE A 124 -2.68 -15.25 -6.15
C PHE A 124 -3.53 -16.52 -6.05
N GLU A 125 -3.07 -17.53 -6.73
CA GLU A 125 -3.59 -18.89 -6.65
C GLU A 125 -2.49 -19.78 -6.06
N TYR A 126 -2.84 -20.52 -5.01
CA TYR A 126 -1.94 -21.45 -4.34
C TYR A 126 -2.46 -22.86 -4.48
N THR A 127 -1.65 -23.76 -5.00
CA THR A 127 -1.95 -25.18 -5.11
C THR A 127 -1.28 -25.94 -4.00
N TYR A 128 -2.08 -26.46 -3.07
CA TYR A 128 -1.61 -27.33 -2.00
C TYR A 128 -1.64 -28.79 -2.45
N ILE A 129 -0.52 -29.48 -2.34
CA ILE A 129 -0.36 -30.91 -2.59
C ILE A 129 0.12 -31.53 -1.28
N PRO A 130 -0.65 -32.42 -0.65
CA PRO A 130 -0.33 -32.99 0.66
C PRO A 130 1.00 -33.76 0.69
N ASN A 131 1.28 -34.54 -0.36
CA ASN A 131 2.51 -35.31 -0.56
C ASN A 131 2.91 -35.20 -2.04
N GLU A 132 4.19 -35.32 -2.36
CA GLU A 132 4.70 -35.24 -3.73
C GLU A 132 4.08 -36.29 -4.67
N ASP A 133 3.71 -37.45 -4.14
CA ASP A 133 3.04 -38.52 -4.89
C ASP A 133 1.51 -38.44 -4.87
N SER A 134 0.94 -37.37 -4.34
CA SER A 134 -0.51 -37.23 -4.21
C SER A 134 -1.14 -36.74 -5.50
N GLU A 135 -2.10 -37.47 -6.03
CA GLU A 135 -2.98 -37.02 -7.12
C GLU A 135 -4.05 -36.04 -6.63
N ILE A 136 -4.19 -35.88 -5.30
CA ILE A 136 -5.16 -34.97 -4.67
C ILE A 136 -4.48 -33.64 -4.38
N TYR A 137 -5.00 -32.60 -4.99
CA TYR A 137 -4.56 -31.23 -4.73
C TYR A 137 -5.76 -30.35 -4.41
N THR A 138 -5.50 -29.27 -3.68
CA THR A 138 -6.51 -28.24 -3.37
C THR A 138 -5.97 -26.90 -3.79
N THR A 139 -6.73 -26.20 -4.61
CA THR A 139 -6.37 -24.83 -5.03
C THR A 139 -7.07 -23.82 -4.15
N PHE A 140 -6.30 -22.86 -3.66
CA PHE A 140 -6.77 -21.73 -2.88
C PHE A 140 -6.58 -20.46 -3.70
N ASN A 141 -7.69 -19.82 -4.07
CA ASN A 141 -7.70 -18.57 -4.82
C ASN A 141 -7.87 -17.41 -3.84
N CYS A 142 -6.83 -16.58 -3.74
CA CYS A 142 -6.88 -15.33 -2.99
C CYS A 142 -7.05 -14.17 -3.97
N HIS A 143 -8.19 -13.52 -3.91
CA HIS A 143 -8.48 -12.33 -4.72
C HIS A 143 -8.95 -11.21 -3.80
N LEU A 144 -8.06 -10.26 -3.55
CA LEU A 144 -8.34 -9.06 -2.78
C LEU A 144 -8.57 -7.91 -3.75
N GLU A 145 -9.82 -7.57 -4.02
CA GLU A 145 -10.18 -6.41 -4.85
C GLU A 145 -9.82 -5.10 -4.12
N TYR A 146 -9.29 -4.15 -4.86
CA TYR A 146 -9.03 -2.80 -4.37
C TYR A 146 -9.95 -1.77 -5.07
N PRO A 147 -10.48 -0.76 -4.38
CA PRO A 147 -10.49 -0.58 -2.92
C PRO A 147 -11.42 -1.61 -2.28
N CYS A 148 -10.86 -2.46 -1.43
CA CYS A 148 -11.69 -3.45 -0.80
C CYS A 148 -12.31 -2.90 0.49
N LYS A 149 -13.58 -3.12 0.65
CA LYS A 149 -14.22 -2.97 1.94
C LYS A 149 -13.55 -3.95 2.90
N PHE A 150 -13.42 -3.57 4.17
CA PHE A 150 -12.68 -4.31 5.20
C PHE A 150 -12.97 -5.83 5.22
N TYR A 151 -14.23 -6.21 4.98
CA TYR A 151 -14.66 -7.62 4.98
C TYR A 151 -14.11 -8.46 3.81
N LYS A 152 -13.63 -7.84 2.74
CA LYS A 152 -13.01 -8.55 1.59
C LYS A 152 -11.52 -8.85 1.79
N ARG A 153 -10.92 -8.39 2.89
CA ARG A 153 -9.51 -8.64 3.26
C ARG A 153 -9.33 -9.83 4.21
N ALA A 154 -10.41 -10.49 4.58
CA ALA A 154 -10.38 -11.63 5.47
C ALA A 154 -10.96 -12.87 4.80
N PHE A 155 -10.26 -13.98 4.91
CA PHE A 155 -10.70 -15.29 4.42
C PHE A 155 -10.82 -16.23 5.60
N ALA A 156 -11.92 -16.98 5.64
CA ALA A 156 -12.15 -18.04 6.63
C ALA A 156 -12.10 -19.40 5.94
N LEU A 157 -11.20 -20.26 6.40
CA LEU A 157 -11.13 -21.65 5.96
C LEU A 157 -11.99 -22.52 6.88
N ILE A 158 -13.11 -22.99 6.34
CA ILE A 158 -14.11 -23.77 7.08
C ILE A 158 -14.10 -25.22 6.56
N GLY A 159 -14.26 -26.16 7.45
CA GLY A 159 -14.36 -27.60 7.13
C GLY A 159 -14.34 -28.44 8.39
N GLU A 160 -14.66 -29.74 8.27
CA GLU A 160 -14.65 -30.70 9.37
C GLU A 160 -13.26 -30.89 9.99
N ASN A 161 -13.22 -31.42 11.19
CA ASN A 161 -11.95 -31.75 11.84
C ASN A 161 -11.24 -32.87 11.06
N GLY A 162 -9.93 -32.72 10.88
CA GLY A 162 -9.11 -33.73 10.19
C GLY A 162 -8.99 -33.55 8.66
N VAL A 163 -9.75 -32.65 8.02
CA VAL A 163 -9.69 -32.43 6.55
C VAL A 163 -8.41 -31.73 6.04
N GLY A 164 -7.45 -31.46 6.91
CA GLY A 164 -6.15 -30.92 6.49
C GLY A 164 -6.04 -29.40 6.47
N LYS A 165 -6.99 -28.62 7.04
CA LYS A 165 -6.94 -27.15 7.08
C LYS A 165 -5.62 -26.59 7.58
N THR A 166 -5.14 -27.10 8.71
CA THR A 166 -3.89 -26.67 9.33
C THR A 166 -2.69 -27.03 8.46
N HIS A 167 -2.69 -28.23 7.85
CA HIS A 167 -1.62 -28.65 6.96
C HIS A 167 -1.54 -27.75 5.71
N MET A 168 -2.70 -27.40 5.11
CA MET A 168 -2.75 -26.50 3.97
C MET A 168 -2.22 -25.09 4.33
N LEU A 169 -2.65 -24.54 5.48
CA LEU A 169 -2.16 -23.22 5.92
C LEU A 169 -0.66 -23.23 6.23
N THR A 170 -0.17 -24.28 6.88
CA THR A 170 1.27 -24.44 7.16
C THR A 170 2.07 -24.58 5.86
N GLY A 171 1.55 -25.36 4.92
CA GLY A 171 2.13 -25.48 3.57
C GLY A 171 2.20 -24.15 2.84
N LEU A 172 1.08 -23.40 2.81
CA LEU A 172 1.01 -22.07 2.20
C LEU A 172 2.09 -21.14 2.77
N VAL A 173 2.21 -21.08 4.10
CA VAL A 173 3.20 -20.20 4.76
C VAL A 173 4.62 -20.65 4.44
N ARG A 174 4.89 -21.95 4.51
CA ARG A 174 6.21 -22.50 4.17
C ARG A 174 6.59 -22.16 2.74
N ASP A 175 5.68 -22.39 1.79
CA ASP A 175 5.93 -22.15 0.37
C ASP A 175 6.05 -20.64 0.04
N LEU A 176 5.38 -19.77 0.79
CA LEU A 176 5.58 -18.31 0.72
C LEU A 176 6.98 -17.90 1.22
N VAL A 177 7.41 -18.44 2.36
CA VAL A 177 8.73 -18.11 2.95
C VAL A 177 9.85 -18.57 2.03
N PHE A 178 9.76 -19.77 1.45
CA PHE A 178 10.74 -20.33 0.55
C PHE A 178 10.56 -19.91 -0.91
N GLN A 179 9.56 -19.08 -1.23
CA GLN A 179 9.25 -18.58 -2.57
C GLN A 179 9.10 -19.71 -3.61
N ASN A 180 8.37 -20.76 -3.24
CA ASN A 180 8.16 -21.93 -4.09
C ASN A 180 7.23 -21.60 -5.28
N LYS A 181 7.85 -21.24 -6.42
CA LYS A 181 7.14 -20.79 -7.63
C LYS A 181 6.26 -21.86 -8.27
N GLU A 182 6.50 -23.13 -8.00
CA GLU A 182 5.70 -24.21 -8.56
C GLU A 182 4.32 -24.34 -7.94
N ARG A 183 4.15 -23.77 -6.74
CA ARG A 183 2.89 -23.81 -5.98
C ARG A 183 2.01 -22.59 -6.17
N PHE A 184 2.54 -21.53 -6.76
CA PHE A 184 1.83 -20.27 -6.99
C PHE A 184 1.79 -19.94 -8.47
N ASN A 185 0.64 -19.45 -8.97
CA ASN A 185 0.57 -18.82 -10.28
C ASN A 185 1.37 -17.50 -10.29
N LYS A 186 1.38 -16.77 -9.16
CA LYS A 186 2.15 -15.57 -8.91
C LYS A 186 2.46 -15.51 -7.41
N ILE A 187 3.72 -15.34 -7.04
CA ILE A 187 4.08 -15.18 -5.62
C ILE A 187 3.61 -13.80 -5.15
N PRO A 188 2.75 -13.73 -4.10
CA PRO A 188 2.30 -12.45 -3.58
C PRO A 188 3.44 -11.69 -2.93
N LEU A 189 3.49 -10.36 -3.15
CA LEU A 189 4.44 -9.48 -2.50
C LEU A 189 4.00 -9.21 -1.06
N LEU A 190 4.25 -10.14 -0.16
CA LEU A 190 3.94 -10.00 1.26
C LEU A 190 5.13 -9.37 1.99
N GLN A 191 4.91 -8.26 2.65
CA GLN A 191 5.94 -7.63 3.50
C GLN A 191 6.08 -8.32 4.85
N ARG A 192 4.99 -8.86 5.38
CA ARG A 192 4.95 -9.57 6.67
C ARG A 192 3.88 -10.66 6.64
N CYS A 193 4.18 -11.79 7.25
CA CYS A 193 3.23 -12.86 7.50
C CYS A 193 3.19 -13.15 9.01
N PHE A 194 2.00 -13.07 9.61
CA PHE A 194 1.79 -13.43 11.01
C PHE A 194 0.92 -14.68 11.08
N ILE A 195 1.38 -15.68 11.81
CA ILE A 195 0.62 -16.91 12.05
C ILE A 195 0.24 -16.91 13.51
N ILE A 196 -1.05 -16.97 13.78
CA ILE A 196 -1.58 -17.11 15.12
C ILE A 196 -2.19 -18.52 15.23
N CYS A 197 -1.53 -19.39 15.99
CA CYS A 197 -2.03 -20.72 16.28
C CYS A 197 -2.48 -20.81 17.74
N SER A 198 -3.69 -21.32 17.99
CA SER A 198 -4.05 -21.75 19.34
C SER A 198 -3.57 -23.18 19.54
N SER A 199 -2.64 -23.41 20.47
CA SER A 199 -2.40 -24.76 20.98
C SER A 199 -3.57 -25.15 21.87
N ARG A 200 -4.31 -26.19 21.50
CA ARG A 200 -5.14 -26.93 22.42
C ARG A 200 -4.36 -28.10 23.00
#